data_09e083fbc0038212078a6a2becc7b7f5
#
_entry.id   09e083fbc0038212078a6a2becc7b7f5
#
_cell.length_a   1.000
_cell.length_b   1.000
_cell.length_c   1.000
_cell.angle_alpha   90.00
_cell.angle_beta   90.00
_cell.angle_gamma   90.00
#
_symmetry.space_group_name_H-M   'P 1'
#
loop_
_entity.id
_entity.type
_entity.pdbx_description
1 polymer ?
#
loop_
_entity_poly.entity_id
_entity_poly.type
_entity_poly.pdbx_seq_one_letter_code
_entity_poly.pdbx_strand_id
1 'polypeptide(L)'
;MASTSDLAVVICHGSYHTPAPYMPLVEAFKNKGIESYCPQLPTADLAKLNVGDVRNPDFDRDPPPGGYPQGAQDVRVILQTVEPLVKEKGKKVILVGHSAGGWVATEAARPSLQLKARQAEGLAGGIIGIFYMGAFIIPLGESINSFFQPKDGPSITPPFMRFHVS
;
A
#
# COMPACT_ATOMS: atom_id res chain seq x y z
N MET A 1 6.88 25.35 -14.59
CA MET A 1 7.16 24.38 -13.52
C MET A 1 5.85 24.12 -12.79
N ALA A 2 5.45 22.87 -12.59
CA ALA A 2 4.28 22.58 -11.77
C ALA A 2 4.54 23.10 -10.34
N SER A 3 3.54 23.77 -9.76
CA SER A 3 3.61 24.18 -8.36
C SER A 3 3.72 22.92 -7.50
N THR A 4 4.56 22.94 -6.44
CA THR A 4 4.63 21.83 -5.48
C THR A 4 3.27 21.61 -4.79
N SER A 5 2.40 22.61 -4.78
CA SER A 5 1.02 22.50 -4.29
C SER A 5 0.15 21.55 -5.11
N ASP A 6 0.51 21.27 -6.39
CA ASP A 6 -0.24 20.35 -7.26
C ASP A 6 0.16 18.89 -7.07
N LEU A 7 1.22 18.63 -6.31
CA LEU A 7 1.71 17.29 -6.04
C LEU A 7 1.15 16.74 -4.73
N ALA A 8 0.96 15.43 -4.71
CA ALA A 8 0.73 14.67 -3.49
C ALA A 8 1.51 13.35 -3.53
N VAL A 9 1.87 12.85 -2.36
CA VAL A 9 2.55 11.57 -2.19
C VAL A 9 1.72 10.68 -1.27
N VAL A 10 1.49 9.44 -1.69
CA VAL A 10 0.81 8.43 -0.86
C VAL A 10 1.74 7.24 -0.72
N ILE A 11 2.10 6.91 0.53
CA ILE A 11 3.04 5.86 0.87
C ILE A 11 2.26 4.60 1.25
N CYS A 12 2.56 3.51 0.56
CA CYS A 12 2.12 2.15 0.87
C CYS A 12 3.24 1.48 1.66
N HIS A 13 3.08 1.35 2.98
CA HIS A 13 4.12 0.77 3.84
C HIS A 13 4.26 -0.75 3.66
N GLY A 14 5.36 -1.32 4.14
CA GLY A 14 5.63 -2.76 4.05
C GLY A 14 4.80 -3.59 5.05
N SER A 15 4.83 -4.91 4.86
CA SER A 15 4.27 -5.87 5.81
C SER A 15 4.86 -5.67 7.20
N TYR A 16 4.06 -5.90 8.23
CA TYR A 16 4.44 -5.76 9.64
C TYR A 16 4.83 -4.34 10.08
N HIS A 17 4.73 -3.35 9.19
CA HIS A 17 4.98 -1.95 9.52
C HIS A 17 3.69 -1.22 9.90
N THR A 18 3.89 -0.14 10.63
CA THR A 18 2.87 0.91 10.84
C THR A 18 3.29 2.16 10.06
N PRO A 19 2.46 3.20 9.97
CA PRO A 19 2.87 4.49 9.41
C PRO A 19 4.04 5.16 10.15
N ALA A 20 4.25 4.85 11.44
CA ALA A 20 5.21 5.55 12.30
C ALA A 20 6.63 5.66 11.72
N PRO A 21 7.26 4.61 11.18
CA PRO A 21 8.60 4.71 10.56
C PRO A 21 8.65 5.64 9.34
N TYR A 22 7.51 5.93 8.71
CA TYR A 22 7.44 6.77 7.50
C TYR A 22 7.09 8.23 7.80
N MET A 23 6.70 8.54 9.05
CA MET A 23 6.31 9.91 9.42
C MET A 23 7.40 10.95 9.18
N PRO A 24 8.71 10.68 9.43
CA PRO A 24 9.75 11.64 9.07
C PRO A 24 9.78 11.98 7.58
N LEU A 25 9.53 11.00 6.70
CA LEU A 25 9.46 11.22 5.25
C LEU A 25 8.19 12.02 4.89
N VAL A 26 7.04 11.68 5.48
CA VAL A 26 5.79 12.44 5.31
C VAL A 26 5.98 13.90 5.70
N GLU A 27 6.61 14.17 6.83
CA GLU A 27 6.88 15.53 7.29
C GLU A 27 7.88 16.26 6.39
N ALA A 28 8.91 15.58 5.90
CA ALA A 28 9.86 16.15 4.96
C ALA A 28 9.18 16.62 3.67
N PHE A 29 8.23 15.86 3.13
CA PHE A 29 7.42 16.28 1.99
C PHE A 29 6.54 17.47 2.34
N LYS A 30 5.83 17.44 3.47
CA LYS A 30 4.99 18.56 3.93
C LYS A 30 5.78 19.86 4.08
N ASN A 31 7.00 19.79 4.62
CA ASN A 31 7.90 20.94 4.74
C ASN A 31 8.35 21.52 3.40
N LYS A 32 8.21 20.75 2.31
CA LYS A 32 8.42 21.20 0.92
C LYS A 32 7.13 21.62 0.22
N GLY A 33 6.00 21.72 0.95
CA GLY A 33 4.70 22.08 0.39
C GLY A 33 4.05 20.96 -0.40
N ILE A 34 4.48 19.71 -0.22
CA ILE A 34 3.90 18.52 -0.88
C ILE A 34 2.99 17.81 0.10
N GLU A 35 1.70 17.73 -0.24
CA GLU A 35 0.71 16.99 0.54
C GLU A 35 1.08 15.49 0.56
N SER A 36 1.15 14.87 1.75
CA SER A 36 1.67 13.51 1.86
C SER A 36 0.99 12.69 2.95
N TYR A 37 0.84 11.40 2.68
CA TYR A 37 0.07 10.45 3.48
C TYR A 37 0.77 9.10 3.57
N CYS A 38 0.61 8.43 4.71
CA CYS A 38 0.93 7.02 4.90
C CYS A 38 -0.18 6.41 5.74
N PRO A 39 -1.28 5.92 5.15
CA PRO A 39 -2.37 5.32 5.91
C PRO A 39 -1.97 3.95 6.46
N GLN A 40 -2.55 3.55 7.61
CA GLN A 40 -2.37 2.21 8.15
C GLN A 40 -3.05 1.17 7.25
N LEU A 41 -2.29 0.20 6.77
CA LEU A 41 -2.81 -0.90 5.96
C LEU A 41 -3.41 -1.99 6.86
N PRO A 42 -4.61 -2.50 6.54
CA PRO A 42 -5.31 -3.51 7.32
C PRO A 42 -4.51 -4.78 7.61
N THR A 43 -3.74 -5.27 6.65
CA THR A 43 -2.94 -6.50 6.82
C THR A 43 -1.81 -6.38 7.84
N ALA A 44 -1.45 -5.16 8.23
CA ALA A 44 -0.42 -4.88 9.23
C ALA A 44 -0.98 -4.14 10.48
N ASP A 45 -2.31 -4.02 10.58
CA ASP A 45 -2.98 -3.38 11.71
C ASP A 45 -3.25 -4.42 12.81
N LEU A 46 -2.45 -4.42 13.87
CA LEU A 46 -2.56 -5.36 14.98
C LEU A 46 -3.97 -5.39 15.60
N ALA A 47 -4.69 -4.26 15.60
CA ALA A 47 -6.05 -4.21 16.09
C ALA A 47 -7.04 -5.06 15.27
N LYS A 48 -6.67 -5.42 14.04
CA LYS A 48 -7.46 -6.24 13.11
C LYS A 48 -7.02 -7.70 13.03
N LEU A 49 -5.93 -8.06 13.72
CA LEU A 49 -5.31 -9.38 13.61
C LEU A 49 -5.65 -10.32 14.79
N ASN A 50 -6.49 -9.88 15.73
CA ASN A 50 -6.85 -10.66 16.94
C ASN A 50 -5.64 -11.07 17.79
N VAL A 51 -4.67 -10.20 17.92
CA VAL A 51 -3.43 -10.49 18.67
C VAL A 51 -3.54 -10.28 20.19
N GLY A 52 -4.72 -9.97 20.72
CA GLY A 52 -4.89 -9.63 22.13
C GLY A 52 -4.38 -8.24 22.47
N ASP A 53 -3.43 -8.11 23.38
CA ASP A 53 -2.81 -6.83 23.69
C ASP A 53 -1.85 -6.41 22.59
N VAL A 54 -2.15 -5.31 21.90
CA VAL A 54 -1.32 -4.77 20.80
C VAL A 54 0.09 -4.33 21.25
N ARG A 55 0.30 -4.12 22.57
CA ARG A 55 1.62 -3.80 23.13
C ARG A 55 2.46 -5.06 23.41
N ASN A 56 1.80 -6.21 23.50
CA ASN A 56 2.42 -7.52 23.66
C ASN A 56 1.63 -8.54 22.83
N PRO A 57 1.74 -8.48 21.48
CA PRO A 57 0.89 -9.25 20.58
C PRO A 57 1.17 -10.74 20.66
N ASP A 58 0.11 -11.52 20.79
CA ASP A 58 0.10 -12.97 20.67
C ASP A 58 -0.41 -13.36 19.27
N PHE A 59 0.50 -13.78 18.41
CA PHE A 59 0.20 -14.21 17.04
C PHE A 59 -0.24 -15.67 16.94
N ASP A 60 -0.30 -16.41 18.06
CA ASP A 60 -0.79 -17.79 18.09
C ASP A 60 -2.30 -17.89 18.35
N ARG A 61 -2.98 -16.76 18.49
CA ARG A 61 -4.43 -16.68 18.65
C ARG A 61 -5.16 -17.08 17.37
N ASP A 62 -6.41 -17.51 17.53
CA ASP A 62 -7.28 -17.79 16.41
C ASP A 62 -7.46 -16.57 15.49
N PRO A 63 -7.73 -16.79 14.19
CA PRO A 63 -8.05 -15.70 13.27
C PRO A 63 -9.17 -14.80 13.82
N PRO A 64 -9.18 -13.51 13.47
CA PRO A 64 -10.29 -12.64 13.83
C PRO A 64 -11.59 -13.10 13.18
N PRO A 65 -12.77 -12.78 13.75
CA PRO A 65 -14.05 -13.06 13.12
C PRO A 65 -14.08 -12.50 11.69
N GLY A 66 -14.37 -13.35 10.70
CA GLY A 66 -14.33 -12.98 9.28
C GLY A 66 -12.99 -13.17 8.58
N GLY A 67 -12.00 -13.75 9.28
CA GLY A 67 -10.66 -14.04 8.75
C GLY A 67 -9.70 -12.86 8.79
N TYR A 68 -8.46 -13.12 8.43
CA TYR A 68 -7.43 -12.07 8.37
C TYR A 68 -7.68 -11.07 7.23
N PRO A 69 -7.33 -9.77 7.44
CA PRO A 69 -7.34 -8.80 6.35
C PRO A 69 -6.50 -9.26 5.17
N GLN A 70 -6.98 -9.00 3.97
CA GLN A 70 -6.34 -9.39 2.72
C GLN A 70 -5.78 -8.17 1.99
N GLY A 71 -4.83 -8.37 1.08
CA GLY A 71 -4.21 -7.28 0.31
C GLY A 71 -5.20 -6.40 -0.45
N ALA A 72 -6.34 -6.94 -0.88
CA ALA A 72 -7.41 -6.16 -1.50
C ALA A 72 -8.00 -5.08 -0.56
N GLN A 73 -7.96 -5.29 0.76
CA GLN A 73 -8.38 -4.31 1.75
C GLN A 73 -7.33 -3.20 1.90
N ASP A 74 -6.04 -3.53 1.80
CA ASP A 74 -4.95 -2.55 1.76
C ASP A 74 -5.08 -1.64 0.54
N VAL A 75 -5.30 -2.23 -0.64
CA VAL A 75 -5.55 -1.48 -1.88
C VAL A 75 -6.75 -0.54 -1.72
N ARG A 76 -7.82 -0.98 -1.08
CA ARG A 76 -9.00 -0.15 -0.83
C ARG A 76 -8.67 1.07 0.03
N VAL A 77 -7.87 0.92 1.09
CA VAL A 77 -7.43 2.04 1.95
C VAL A 77 -6.59 3.04 1.15
N ILE A 78 -5.69 2.57 0.30
CA ILE A 78 -4.92 3.46 -0.58
C ILE A 78 -5.84 4.20 -1.57
N LEU A 79 -6.80 3.52 -2.18
CA LEU A 79 -7.76 4.15 -3.08
C LEU A 79 -8.62 5.20 -2.38
N GLN A 80 -9.07 4.95 -1.15
CA GLN A 80 -9.79 5.93 -0.34
C GLN A 80 -8.98 7.22 -0.09
N THR A 81 -7.66 7.12 -0.08
CA THR A 81 -6.76 8.29 0.04
C THR A 81 -6.50 8.96 -1.31
N VAL A 82 -6.26 8.16 -2.36
CA VAL A 82 -5.86 8.64 -3.69
C VAL A 82 -7.02 9.26 -4.47
N GLU A 83 -8.20 8.64 -4.41
CA GLU A 83 -9.34 9.07 -5.22
C GLU A 83 -9.78 10.52 -4.96
N PRO A 84 -9.93 10.98 -3.70
CA PRO A 84 -10.23 12.38 -3.42
C PRO A 84 -9.12 13.34 -3.88
N LEU A 85 -7.84 12.95 -3.72
CA LEU A 85 -6.72 13.76 -4.19
C LEU A 85 -6.77 13.97 -5.70
N VAL A 86 -7.06 12.90 -6.44
CA VAL A 86 -7.10 12.90 -7.91
C VAL A 86 -8.39 13.54 -8.44
N LYS A 87 -9.55 13.09 -7.94
CA LYS A 87 -10.86 13.42 -8.54
C LYS A 87 -11.41 14.77 -8.07
N GLU A 88 -11.21 15.10 -6.78
CA GLU A 88 -11.78 16.30 -6.19
C GLU A 88 -10.78 17.46 -6.14
N LYS A 89 -9.52 17.16 -5.78
CA LYS A 89 -8.47 18.18 -5.65
C LYS A 89 -7.63 18.37 -6.92
N GLY A 90 -7.80 17.52 -7.94
CA GLY A 90 -7.03 17.60 -9.18
C GLY A 90 -5.52 17.40 -9.01
N LYS A 91 -5.09 16.74 -7.95
CA LYS A 91 -3.66 16.53 -7.63
C LYS A 91 -2.99 15.54 -8.58
N LYS A 92 -1.70 15.77 -8.81
CA LYS A 92 -0.79 14.79 -9.40
C LYS A 92 -0.21 13.95 -8.26
N VAL A 93 -0.47 12.65 -8.26
CA VAL A 93 -0.11 11.76 -7.16
C VAL A 93 1.06 10.87 -7.55
N ILE A 94 2.08 10.79 -6.69
CA ILE A 94 3.10 9.75 -6.71
C ILE A 94 2.74 8.73 -5.63
N LEU A 95 2.65 7.47 -6.01
CA LEU A 95 2.59 6.37 -5.05
C LEU A 95 4.02 5.96 -4.69
N VAL A 96 4.27 5.72 -3.41
CA VAL A 96 5.54 5.16 -2.93
C VAL A 96 5.25 3.81 -2.33
N GLY A 97 5.79 2.75 -2.91
CA GLY A 97 5.64 1.39 -2.37
C GLY A 97 6.93 0.94 -1.68
N HIS A 98 6.85 0.51 -0.44
CA HIS A 98 7.96 -0.11 0.28
C HIS A 98 7.67 -1.59 0.55
N SER A 99 8.63 -2.49 0.23
CA SER A 99 8.48 -3.93 0.45
C SER A 99 7.16 -4.45 -0.19
N ALA A 100 6.30 -5.15 0.53
CA ALA A 100 4.98 -5.59 0.06
C ALA A 100 4.06 -4.45 -0.38
N GLY A 101 4.25 -3.23 0.14
CA GLY A 101 3.52 -2.04 -0.30
C GLY A 101 3.74 -1.70 -1.78
N GLY A 102 4.77 -2.26 -2.43
CA GLY A 102 4.95 -2.15 -3.88
C GLY A 102 3.83 -2.80 -4.67
N TRP A 103 3.40 -3.99 -4.25
CA TRP A 103 2.24 -4.65 -4.83
C TRP A 103 0.96 -3.81 -4.63
N VAL A 104 0.74 -3.31 -3.40
CA VAL A 104 -0.43 -2.47 -3.08
C VAL A 104 -0.46 -1.19 -3.94
N ALA A 105 0.69 -0.52 -4.10
CA ALA A 105 0.82 0.67 -4.94
C ALA A 105 0.50 0.36 -6.41
N THR A 106 0.98 -0.78 -6.92
CA THR A 106 0.72 -1.24 -8.29
C THR A 106 -0.77 -1.47 -8.51
N GLU A 107 -1.43 -2.21 -7.62
CA GLU A 107 -2.87 -2.50 -7.71
C GLU A 107 -3.75 -1.25 -7.53
N ALA A 108 -3.28 -0.26 -6.76
CA ALA A 108 -3.98 1.01 -6.59
C ALA A 108 -3.83 1.94 -7.81
N ALA A 109 -2.78 1.78 -8.62
CA ALA A 109 -2.52 2.61 -9.80
C ALA A 109 -3.42 2.26 -10.99
N ARG A 110 -4.72 2.14 -10.76
CA ARG A 110 -5.73 1.76 -11.75
C ARG A 110 -5.67 2.65 -12.99
N PRO A 111 -5.90 2.12 -14.21
CA PRO A 111 -5.88 2.90 -15.45
C PRO A 111 -6.72 4.18 -15.38
N SER A 112 -7.92 4.12 -14.79
CA SER A 112 -8.84 5.25 -14.64
C SER A 112 -8.33 6.36 -13.70
N LEU A 113 -7.29 6.09 -12.91
CA LEU A 113 -6.66 7.07 -12.01
C LEU A 113 -5.32 7.58 -12.55
N GLN A 114 -4.80 7.00 -13.63
CA GLN A 114 -3.53 7.43 -14.22
C GLN A 114 -3.70 8.77 -14.94
N LEU A 115 -2.74 9.68 -14.75
CA LEU A 115 -2.81 11.04 -15.29
C LEU A 115 -3.03 11.04 -16.82
N LYS A 116 -2.30 10.19 -17.55
CA LYS A 116 -2.40 10.12 -19.01
C LYS A 116 -3.81 9.74 -19.48
N ALA A 117 -4.43 8.75 -18.86
CA ALA A 117 -5.79 8.33 -19.20
C ALA A 117 -6.80 9.44 -18.89
N ARG A 118 -6.69 10.04 -17.72
CA ARG A 118 -7.58 11.13 -17.28
C ARG A 118 -7.47 12.38 -18.18
N GLN A 119 -6.25 12.74 -18.58
CA GLN A 119 -6.03 13.86 -19.52
C GLN A 119 -6.65 13.60 -20.89
N ALA A 120 -6.65 12.36 -21.37
CA ALA A 120 -7.32 11.99 -22.61
C ALA A 120 -8.86 12.19 -22.55
N GLU A 121 -9.42 12.18 -21.33
CA GLU A 121 -10.84 12.45 -21.05
C GLU A 121 -11.10 13.91 -20.63
N GLY A 122 -10.09 14.79 -20.70
CA GLY A 122 -10.20 16.20 -20.29
C GLY A 122 -10.26 16.41 -18.76
N LEU A 123 -9.90 15.39 -17.98
CA LEU A 123 -9.97 15.43 -16.50
C LEU A 123 -8.63 15.87 -15.90
N ALA A 124 -8.69 16.69 -14.86
CA ALA A 124 -7.51 17.11 -14.10
C ALA A 124 -7.09 16.04 -13.07
N GLY A 125 -5.79 16.12 -12.67
CA GLY A 125 -5.22 15.23 -11.66
C GLY A 125 -5.02 13.81 -12.16
N GLY A 126 -4.24 13.05 -11.41
CA GLY A 126 -3.99 11.63 -11.71
C GLY A 126 -2.70 11.12 -11.12
N ILE A 127 -2.56 9.80 -11.06
CA ILE A 127 -1.32 9.15 -10.67
C ILE A 127 -0.30 9.34 -11.79
N ILE A 128 0.85 9.93 -11.44
CA ILE A 128 1.93 10.23 -12.39
C ILE A 128 3.04 9.20 -12.39
N GLY A 129 3.09 8.36 -11.37
CA GLY A 129 4.08 7.30 -11.25
C GLY A 129 4.04 6.58 -9.92
N ILE A 130 4.81 5.49 -9.86
CA ILE A 130 5.08 4.73 -8.65
C ILE A 130 6.57 4.76 -8.40
N PHE A 131 6.97 5.09 -7.17
CA PHE A 131 8.34 4.94 -6.70
C PHE A 131 8.44 3.68 -5.85
N TYR A 132 9.21 2.71 -6.31
CA TYR A 132 9.46 1.46 -5.60
C TYR A 132 10.71 1.60 -4.72
N MET A 133 10.51 1.63 -3.41
CA MET A 133 11.55 1.77 -2.40
C MET A 133 11.86 0.39 -1.77
N GLY A 134 12.81 -0.35 -2.34
CA GLY A 134 13.10 -1.71 -1.89
C GLY A 134 11.84 -2.60 -1.89
N ALA A 135 11.05 -2.52 -2.95
CA ALA A 135 9.69 -3.04 -2.99
C ALA A 135 9.54 -4.27 -3.88
N PHE A 136 8.49 -5.04 -3.64
CA PHE A 136 8.12 -6.16 -4.50
C PHE A 136 7.38 -5.66 -5.74
N ILE A 137 7.92 -5.99 -6.91
CA ILE A 137 7.26 -5.82 -8.20
C ILE A 137 6.81 -7.22 -8.64
N ILE A 138 5.53 -7.51 -8.42
CA ILE A 138 4.98 -8.84 -8.67
C ILE A 138 4.47 -8.91 -10.11
N PRO A 139 4.81 -9.96 -10.88
CA PRO A 139 4.29 -10.17 -12.23
C PRO A 139 2.76 -10.27 -12.26
N LEU A 140 2.16 -9.89 -13.39
CA LEU A 140 0.72 -10.02 -13.61
C LEU A 140 0.28 -11.48 -13.44
N GLY A 141 -0.82 -11.66 -12.71
CA GLY A 141 -1.40 -12.98 -12.43
C GLY A 141 -0.76 -13.70 -11.24
N GLU A 142 0.26 -13.11 -10.60
CA GLU A 142 0.86 -13.67 -9.39
C GLU A 142 0.46 -12.88 -8.13
N SER A 143 0.45 -13.58 -7.01
CA SER A 143 0.39 -12.97 -5.67
C SER A 143 1.80 -12.87 -5.09
N ILE A 144 1.97 -12.09 -4.01
CA ILE A 144 3.24 -12.06 -3.26
C ILE A 144 3.60 -13.49 -2.82
N ASN A 145 2.63 -14.27 -2.33
CA ASN A 145 2.88 -15.63 -1.90
C ASN A 145 3.34 -16.52 -3.07
N SER A 146 2.61 -16.55 -4.20
CA SER A 146 2.96 -17.40 -5.34
C SER A 146 4.31 -17.02 -5.96
N PHE A 147 4.68 -15.74 -5.92
CA PHE A 147 5.96 -15.26 -6.44
C PHE A 147 7.17 -15.80 -5.67
N PHE A 148 7.04 -15.93 -4.33
CA PHE A 148 8.11 -16.43 -3.47
C PHE A 148 8.06 -17.93 -3.23
N GLN A 149 7.08 -18.63 -3.81
CA GLN A 149 6.99 -20.09 -3.71
C GLN A 149 7.64 -20.78 -4.91
N PRO A 150 8.20 -22.00 -4.73
CA PRO A 150 8.63 -22.80 -5.85
C PRO A 150 7.49 -23.04 -6.84
N LYS A 151 7.78 -22.99 -8.13
CA LYS A 151 6.78 -23.32 -9.17
C LYS A 151 6.41 -24.79 -9.15
N ASP A 152 7.38 -25.64 -8.78
CA ASP A 152 7.23 -27.08 -8.67
C ASP A 152 7.68 -27.52 -7.26
N GLY A 153 6.87 -28.35 -6.61
CA GLY A 153 7.19 -28.89 -5.29
C GLY A 153 6.38 -28.30 -4.13
N PRO A 154 6.70 -28.70 -2.90
CA PRO A 154 5.97 -28.24 -1.71
C PRO A 154 6.25 -26.77 -1.42
N SER A 155 5.24 -26.09 -0.85
CA SER A 155 5.40 -24.72 -0.38
C SER A 155 6.48 -24.62 0.69
N ILE A 156 7.27 -23.56 0.62
CA ILE A 156 8.32 -23.25 1.59
C ILE A 156 7.78 -22.25 2.60
N THR A 157 7.80 -22.61 3.87
CA THR A 157 7.52 -21.69 4.98
C THR A 157 8.84 -21.38 5.67
N PRO A 158 9.35 -20.15 5.63
CA PRO A 158 10.52 -19.76 6.38
C PRO A 158 10.33 -20.00 7.89
N PRO A 159 11.37 -20.40 8.65
CA PRO A 159 11.23 -20.75 10.07
C PRO A 159 10.69 -19.63 10.96
N PHE A 160 10.81 -18.38 10.51
CA PHE A 160 10.31 -17.18 11.21
C PHE A 160 8.92 -16.74 10.76
N MET A 161 8.27 -17.49 9.87
CA MET A 161 6.94 -17.19 9.34
C MET A 161 5.97 -18.32 9.65
N ARG A 162 4.72 -17.94 9.92
CA ARG A 162 3.60 -18.86 10.00
C ARG A 162 2.55 -18.42 8.97
N PHE A 163 2.16 -19.33 8.08
CA PHE A 163 1.03 -19.11 7.18
C PHE A 163 -0.25 -19.59 7.86
N HIS A 164 -1.19 -18.69 8.04
CA HIS A 164 -2.54 -19.03 8.43
C HIS A 164 -3.33 -19.29 7.15
N VAL A 165 -3.59 -20.54 6.83
CA VAL A 165 -4.50 -20.94 5.76
C VAL A 165 -5.92 -20.93 6.30
N SER A 166 -6.77 -20.15 5.64
CA SER A 166 -8.22 -20.12 5.88
C SER A 166 -8.92 -21.16 5.02
#